data_b5a8d1449a22b1c02eb46f19969e61d4
#
_entry.id   b5a8d1449a22b1c02eb46f19969e61d4
#
_cell.length_a   1.000
_cell.length_b   1.000
_cell.length_c   1.000
_cell.angle_alpha   90.00
_cell.angle_beta   90.00
_cell.angle_gamma   90.00
#
_symmetry.space_group_name_H-M   'P 1'
#
loop_
_entity.id
_entity.type
_entity.pdbx_description
1 polymer ?
#
loop_
_entity_poly.entity_id
_entity_poly.type
_entity_poly.pdbx_seq_one_letter_code
_entity_poly.pdbx_strand_id
1 'polypeptide(L)'
;MKIALISSAMDSLALFKFLHRYDHEFLIYFDSLNAPYGEKSLKVWLSAAKAWILRAKEQAADAVILPPVLELACLNDKEMTNEERSLILPLFSHYLCDEVFPRSLVGKLGLFGEGEVLRDAQELISQLSASFQLTKNQQNIKKFVFPFNFWSKDTRIFSHLLQKLARKSLLVNTVIKQDLRYFKDAAVDSLIPLNYSYFLAERTISKFLNFRKIRFHWLDALERSFKSLTEGKENSPYAVKIHSTDSPLALTSSKKMLRLLQRGQQIEIQRC
;
A
#
# COMPACT_ATOMS: atom_id res chain seq x y z
N MET A 1 -12.00 14.91 -7.32
CA MET A 1 -10.52 14.91 -7.35
C MET A 1 -10.00 14.06 -8.49
N LYS A 2 -8.84 14.42 -8.99
CA LYS A 2 -8.04 13.63 -9.93
C LYS A 2 -6.86 13.01 -9.19
N ILE A 3 -6.86 11.70 -9.07
CA ILE A 3 -5.91 10.96 -8.23
C ILE A 3 -4.99 10.11 -9.10
N ALA A 4 -3.69 10.35 -9.01
CA ALA A 4 -2.68 9.50 -9.63
C ALA A 4 -2.36 8.30 -8.72
N LEU A 5 -2.30 7.12 -9.30
CA LEU A 5 -1.95 5.89 -8.62
C LEU A 5 -0.69 5.31 -9.25
N ILE A 6 0.43 5.40 -8.55
CA ILE A 6 1.73 4.86 -8.97
C ILE A 6 1.91 3.52 -8.31
N SER A 7 1.91 2.43 -9.06
CA SER A 7 1.93 1.10 -8.46
C SER A 7 2.21 0.00 -9.46
N SER A 8 2.45 -1.21 -8.96
CA SER A 8 2.35 -2.42 -9.78
C SER A 8 0.89 -2.68 -10.18
N ALA A 9 0.67 -3.43 -11.24
CA ALA A 9 -0.67 -3.81 -11.66
C ALA A 9 -1.47 -4.54 -10.57
N MET A 10 -0.79 -5.30 -9.72
CA MET A 10 -1.42 -6.06 -8.64
C MET A 10 -1.78 -5.18 -7.44
N ASP A 11 -0.98 -4.16 -7.13
CA ASP A 11 -1.29 -3.20 -6.10
C ASP A 11 -2.49 -2.34 -6.49
N SER A 12 -2.52 -1.87 -7.75
CA SER A 12 -3.68 -1.19 -8.30
C SER A 12 -4.94 -2.04 -8.19
N LEU A 13 -4.87 -3.33 -8.57
CA LEU A 13 -6.01 -4.24 -8.45
C LEU A 13 -6.49 -4.38 -7.00
N ALA A 14 -5.58 -4.38 -6.03
CA ALA A 14 -5.92 -4.45 -4.62
C ALA A 14 -6.65 -3.18 -4.17
N LEU A 15 -6.11 -2.01 -4.51
CA LEU A 15 -6.70 -0.72 -4.16
C LEU A 15 -8.06 -0.51 -4.84
N PHE A 16 -8.21 -0.88 -6.10
CA PHE A 16 -9.47 -0.76 -6.82
C PHE A 16 -10.60 -1.66 -6.30
N LYS A 17 -10.35 -2.54 -5.33
CA LYS A 17 -11.45 -3.22 -4.63
C LYS A 17 -12.36 -2.23 -3.88
N PHE A 18 -11.86 -1.06 -3.50
CA PHE A 18 -12.65 -0.01 -2.88
C PHE A 18 -12.65 1.29 -3.67
N LEU A 19 -11.55 1.70 -4.29
CA LEU A 19 -11.45 2.99 -5.00
C LEU A 19 -12.53 3.17 -6.07
N HIS A 20 -12.92 2.10 -6.76
CA HIS A 20 -13.97 2.16 -7.77
C HIS A 20 -15.34 2.61 -7.26
N ARG A 21 -15.54 2.71 -5.94
CA ARG A 21 -16.80 3.16 -5.31
C ARG A 21 -16.89 4.68 -5.19
N TYR A 22 -15.76 5.36 -5.37
CA TYR A 22 -15.66 6.81 -5.21
C TYR A 22 -15.69 7.51 -6.57
N ASP A 23 -16.36 8.65 -6.63
CA ASP A 23 -16.48 9.44 -7.84
C ASP A 23 -15.28 10.37 -7.97
N HIS A 24 -14.17 9.80 -8.46
CA HIS A 24 -12.91 10.46 -8.73
C HIS A 24 -12.39 10.07 -10.11
N GLU A 25 -11.58 10.94 -10.73
CA GLU A 25 -10.78 10.58 -11.89
C GLU A 25 -9.49 9.90 -11.42
N PHE A 26 -9.16 8.74 -12.00
CA PHE A 26 -7.95 8.01 -11.66
C PHE A 26 -6.98 7.95 -12.84
N LEU A 27 -5.75 8.41 -12.60
CA LEU A 27 -4.61 8.21 -13.49
C LEU A 27 -3.75 7.07 -12.94
N ILE A 28 -3.73 5.93 -13.60
CA ILE A 28 -3.00 4.77 -13.14
C ILE A 28 -1.68 4.66 -13.91
N TYR A 29 -0.57 4.79 -13.19
CA TYR A 29 0.76 4.59 -13.73
C TYR A 29 1.29 3.21 -13.33
N PHE A 30 1.32 2.29 -14.29
CA PHE A 30 1.94 0.99 -14.08
C PHE A 30 3.43 1.06 -14.36
N ASP A 31 4.19 0.98 -13.28
CA ASP A 31 5.65 0.97 -13.33
C ASP A 31 6.19 -0.46 -13.36
N SER A 32 5.92 -1.17 -14.44
CA SER A 32 6.34 -2.57 -14.59
C SER A 32 7.86 -2.72 -14.76
N LEU A 33 8.55 -1.68 -15.21
CA LEU A 33 10.02 -1.69 -15.35
C LEU A 33 10.71 -1.71 -13.98
N ASN A 34 10.13 -1.07 -12.99
CA ASN A 34 10.69 -1.01 -11.65
C ASN A 34 10.06 -2.03 -10.69
N ALA A 35 8.90 -2.58 -10.99
CA ALA A 35 8.30 -3.66 -10.20
C ALA A 35 9.01 -5.02 -10.49
N PRO A 36 9.13 -5.93 -9.52
CA PRO A 36 8.70 -5.79 -8.13
C PRO A 36 9.63 -4.86 -7.33
N TYR A 37 9.03 -4.00 -6.61
CA TYR A 37 9.76 -2.95 -5.91
C TYR A 37 10.67 -3.48 -4.78
N GLY A 38 10.40 -4.59 -4.15
CA GLY A 38 11.19 -5.16 -3.06
C GLY A 38 12.56 -5.73 -3.46
N GLU A 39 12.86 -5.79 -4.74
CA GLU A 39 14.13 -6.29 -5.26
C GLU A 39 15.16 -5.20 -5.57
N LYS A 40 14.77 -3.93 -5.45
CA LYS A 40 15.63 -2.78 -5.75
C LYS A 40 15.89 -1.96 -4.49
N SER A 41 17.00 -1.22 -4.49
CA SER A 41 17.28 -0.30 -3.39
C SER A 41 16.29 0.87 -3.34
N LEU A 42 15.99 1.35 -2.14
CA LEU A 42 15.09 2.47 -1.91
C LEU A 42 15.50 3.73 -2.70
N LYS A 43 16.80 3.95 -2.90
CA LYS A 43 17.30 5.08 -3.69
C LYS A 43 16.83 5.04 -5.15
N VAL A 44 16.85 3.86 -5.78
CA VAL A 44 16.36 3.68 -7.16
C VAL A 44 14.87 3.99 -7.23
N TRP A 45 14.12 3.58 -6.23
CA TRP A 45 12.68 3.82 -6.18
C TRP A 45 12.31 5.28 -5.98
N LEU A 46 13.01 5.97 -5.08
CA LEU A 46 12.80 7.39 -4.86
C LEU A 46 13.00 8.19 -6.15
N SER A 47 14.03 7.86 -6.93
CA SER A 47 14.26 8.50 -8.22
C SER A 47 13.11 8.25 -9.20
N ALA A 48 12.64 7.01 -9.31
CA ALA A 48 11.50 6.66 -10.17
C ALA A 48 10.20 7.34 -9.69
N ALA A 49 9.97 7.37 -8.38
CA ALA A 49 8.79 8.02 -7.81
C ALA A 49 8.74 9.51 -8.09
N LYS A 50 9.86 10.21 -7.94
CA LYS A 50 9.95 11.66 -8.29
C LYS A 50 9.55 11.91 -9.74
N ALA A 51 10.04 11.09 -10.67
CA ALA A 51 9.67 11.21 -12.08
C ALA A 51 8.16 10.99 -12.32
N TRP A 52 7.57 10.01 -11.65
CA TRP A 52 6.13 9.75 -11.76
C TRP A 52 5.27 10.84 -11.09
N ILE A 53 5.70 11.37 -9.93
CA ILE A 53 5.01 12.49 -9.26
C ILE A 53 5.02 13.72 -10.16
N LEU A 54 6.15 14.00 -10.81
CA LEU A 54 6.24 15.11 -11.76
C LEU A 54 5.26 14.93 -12.94
N ARG A 55 5.20 13.74 -13.53
CA ARG A 55 4.23 13.44 -14.59
C ARG A 55 2.78 13.55 -14.11
N ALA A 56 2.48 13.11 -12.89
CA ALA A 56 1.16 13.27 -12.31
C ALA A 56 0.77 14.75 -12.17
N LYS A 57 1.73 15.60 -11.75
CA LYS A 57 1.58 17.04 -11.67
C LYS A 57 1.32 17.66 -13.05
N GLU A 58 2.06 17.27 -14.08
CA GLU A 58 1.85 17.72 -15.47
C GLU A 58 0.45 17.35 -16.00
N GLN A 59 -0.11 16.26 -15.51
CA GLN A 59 -1.49 15.84 -15.81
C GLN A 59 -2.53 16.47 -14.88
N ALA A 60 -2.15 17.48 -14.09
CA ALA A 60 -3.01 18.16 -13.12
C ALA A 60 -3.69 17.20 -12.13
N ALA A 61 -2.94 16.23 -11.61
CA ALA A 61 -3.41 15.39 -10.52
C ALA A 61 -3.47 16.20 -9.21
N ASP A 62 -4.56 16.07 -8.46
CA ASP A 62 -4.75 16.70 -7.15
C ASP A 62 -4.03 15.93 -6.04
N ALA A 63 -3.84 14.63 -6.24
CA ALA A 63 -3.18 13.77 -5.28
C ALA A 63 -2.50 12.56 -5.94
N VAL A 64 -1.50 12.00 -5.27
CA VAL A 64 -0.74 10.83 -5.71
C VAL A 64 -0.75 9.77 -4.61
N ILE A 65 -1.18 8.55 -4.92
CA ILE A 65 -1.05 7.38 -4.05
C ILE A 65 0.18 6.58 -4.48
N LEU A 66 1.07 6.33 -3.54
CA LEU A 66 2.31 5.57 -3.73
C LEU A 66 2.24 4.20 -3.04
N PRO A 67 3.08 3.24 -3.43
CA PRO A 67 3.28 2.01 -2.64
C PRO A 67 3.69 2.33 -1.20
N PRO A 68 3.34 1.48 -0.22
CA PRO A 68 3.49 1.76 1.21
C PRO A 68 4.87 2.30 1.63
N VAL A 69 5.93 1.58 1.31
CA VAL A 69 7.29 1.98 1.72
C VAL A 69 7.76 3.21 0.97
N LEU A 70 7.38 3.34 -0.28
CA LEU A 70 7.74 4.48 -1.11
C LEU A 70 7.04 5.76 -0.64
N GLU A 71 5.80 5.69 -0.20
CA GLU A 71 5.09 6.81 0.43
C GLU A 71 5.88 7.32 1.64
N LEU A 72 6.23 6.42 2.58
CA LEU A 72 6.99 6.79 3.77
C LEU A 72 8.35 7.39 3.42
N ALA A 73 9.04 6.81 2.44
CA ALA A 73 10.34 7.28 2.01
C ALA A 73 10.26 8.68 1.36
N CYS A 74 9.29 8.91 0.47
CA CYS A 74 9.08 10.21 -0.15
C CYS A 74 8.71 11.30 0.86
N LEU A 75 7.87 10.99 1.83
CA LEU A 75 7.48 11.94 2.88
C LEU A 75 8.67 12.34 3.77
N ASN A 76 9.65 11.47 3.95
CA ASN A 76 10.86 11.71 4.74
C ASN A 76 12.07 12.17 3.91
N ASP A 77 12.00 12.17 2.59
CA ASP A 77 13.12 12.55 1.73
C ASP A 77 13.35 14.08 1.77
N LYS A 78 14.55 14.48 2.21
CA LYS A 78 14.93 15.89 2.34
C LYS A 78 15.05 16.61 0.99
N GLU A 79 15.27 15.87 -0.07
CA GLU A 79 15.41 16.43 -1.43
C GLU A 79 14.05 16.71 -2.10
N MET A 80 12.96 16.19 -1.57
CA MET A 80 11.62 16.52 -2.08
C MET A 80 11.19 17.92 -1.67
N THR A 81 10.62 18.65 -2.60
CA THR A 81 10.03 19.96 -2.34
C THR A 81 8.74 19.83 -1.52
N ASN A 82 8.35 20.92 -0.86
CA ASN A 82 7.08 20.93 -0.13
C ASN A 82 5.87 20.75 -1.06
N GLU A 83 5.97 21.23 -2.29
CA GLU A 83 4.94 21.09 -3.30
C GLU A 83 4.76 19.62 -3.72
N GLU A 84 5.86 18.90 -3.98
CA GLU A 84 5.82 17.47 -4.31
C GLU A 84 5.25 16.65 -3.13
N ARG A 85 5.67 16.96 -1.90
CA ARG A 85 5.12 16.28 -0.71
C ARG A 85 3.63 16.54 -0.53
N SER A 86 3.16 17.75 -0.82
CA SER A 86 1.73 18.09 -0.68
C SER A 86 0.84 17.35 -1.67
N LEU A 87 1.38 16.87 -2.79
CA LEU A 87 0.67 16.01 -3.73
C LEU A 87 0.53 14.56 -3.22
N ILE A 88 1.41 14.09 -2.32
CA ILE A 88 1.33 12.72 -1.84
C ILE A 88 0.13 12.58 -0.90
N LEU A 89 -0.81 11.71 -1.26
CA LEU A 89 -1.87 11.31 -0.35
C LEU A 89 -1.28 10.31 0.66
N PRO A 90 -1.15 10.65 1.95
CA PRO A 90 -0.44 9.83 2.94
C PRO A 90 -1.30 8.66 3.42
N LEU A 91 -1.77 7.82 2.47
CA LEU A 91 -2.74 6.77 2.70
C LEU A 91 -2.23 5.69 3.65
N PHE A 92 -0.99 5.26 3.45
CA PHE A 92 -0.39 4.23 4.28
C PHE A 92 0.00 4.76 5.66
N SER A 93 0.53 5.98 5.73
CA SER A 93 0.84 6.66 6.99
C SER A 93 -0.40 6.85 7.86
N HIS A 94 -1.51 7.29 7.26
CA HIS A 94 -2.82 7.38 7.93
C HIS A 94 -3.32 6.02 8.40
N TYR A 95 -3.24 5.00 7.55
CA TYR A 95 -3.58 3.64 7.93
C TYR A 95 -2.78 3.15 9.14
N LEU A 96 -1.48 3.43 9.20
CA LEU A 96 -0.64 3.06 10.36
C LEU A 96 -1.06 3.83 11.62
N CYS A 97 -1.23 5.15 11.52
CA CYS A 97 -1.51 6.03 12.67
C CYS A 97 -2.94 5.85 13.22
N ASP A 98 -3.93 5.63 12.38
CA ASP A 98 -5.33 5.60 12.79
C ASP A 98 -5.86 4.19 13.04
N GLU A 99 -5.29 3.19 12.35
CA GLU A 99 -5.83 1.85 12.38
C GLU A 99 -4.89 0.82 13.03
N VAL A 100 -3.59 0.91 12.83
CA VAL A 100 -2.64 -0.11 13.32
C VAL A 100 -2.13 0.24 14.71
N PHE A 101 -1.46 1.38 14.87
CA PHE A 101 -0.83 1.75 16.13
C PHE A 101 -1.82 1.84 17.30
N PRO A 102 -3.01 2.48 17.16
CA PRO A 102 -3.96 2.56 18.26
C PRO A 102 -4.55 1.22 18.68
N ARG A 103 -4.52 0.23 17.80
CA ARG A 103 -5.10 -1.11 18.04
C ARG A 103 -4.10 -2.16 18.49
N SER A 104 -2.82 -1.89 18.40
CA SER A 104 -1.79 -2.75 18.97
C SER A 104 -1.89 -2.74 20.48
N LEU A 105 -2.02 -3.91 21.10
CA LEU A 105 -2.25 -4.03 22.55
C LEU A 105 -0.94 -4.11 23.33
N VAL A 106 0.07 -4.70 22.73
CA VAL A 106 1.36 -4.98 23.38
C VAL A 106 2.55 -4.41 22.59
N GLY A 107 2.27 -3.65 21.53
CA GLY A 107 3.30 -3.01 20.72
C GLY A 107 4.17 -3.97 19.90
N LYS A 108 3.68 -5.19 19.64
CA LYS A 108 4.41 -6.20 18.85
C LYS A 108 3.87 -6.25 17.42
N LEU A 109 4.57 -5.62 16.50
CA LEU A 109 4.16 -5.45 15.12
C LEU A 109 4.95 -6.36 14.17
N GLY A 110 4.25 -7.09 13.33
CA GLY A 110 4.85 -7.91 12.28
C GLY A 110 4.87 -7.16 10.94
N LEU A 111 6.04 -7.03 10.32
CA LEU A 111 6.21 -6.47 8.99
C LEU A 111 6.41 -7.61 7.99
N PHE A 112 5.62 -7.65 6.93
CA PHE A 112 5.87 -8.60 5.87
C PHE A 112 5.84 -7.93 4.51
N GLY A 113 6.87 -8.24 3.73
CA GLY A 113 7.19 -7.60 2.47
C GLY A 113 8.33 -8.31 1.77
N GLU A 114 8.91 -7.65 0.81
CA GLU A 114 9.97 -8.18 -0.02
C GLU A 114 11.35 -7.69 0.46
N GLY A 115 12.29 -8.59 0.50
CA GLY A 115 13.73 -8.55 0.72
C GLY A 115 14.39 -7.24 1.14
N GLU A 116 14.93 -6.52 0.17
CA GLU A 116 15.76 -5.33 0.39
C GLU A 116 15.05 -4.20 1.14
N VAL A 117 13.74 -4.07 0.95
CA VAL A 117 12.93 -2.95 1.47
C VAL A 117 12.54 -3.15 2.91
N LEU A 118 12.65 -4.36 3.46
CA LEU A 118 12.21 -4.65 4.84
C LEU A 118 12.95 -3.83 5.89
N ARG A 119 14.26 -3.65 5.73
CA ARG A 119 15.08 -2.87 6.67
C ARG A 119 14.67 -1.40 6.63
N ASP A 120 14.62 -0.83 5.43
CA ASP A 120 14.26 0.56 5.22
C ASP A 120 12.83 0.83 5.72
N ALA A 121 11.90 -0.09 5.43
CA ALA A 121 10.53 -0.02 5.93
C ALA A 121 10.45 -0.04 7.46
N GLN A 122 11.22 -0.90 8.11
CA GLN A 122 11.25 -0.98 9.57
C GLN A 122 11.75 0.33 10.18
N GLU A 123 12.78 0.93 9.61
CA GLU A 123 13.31 2.21 10.06
C GLU A 123 12.29 3.33 9.90
N LEU A 124 11.70 3.47 8.70
CA LEU A 124 10.70 4.50 8.40
C LEU A 124 9.45 4.37 9.29
N ILE A 125 8.95 3.15 9.49
CA ILE A 125 7.79 2.91 10.35
C ILE A 125 8.14 3.16 11.83
N SER A 126 9.36 2.87 12.26
CA SER A 126 9.83 3.18 13.61
C SER A 126 9.86 4.69 13.86
N GLN A 127 10.35 5.48 12.90
CA GLN A 127 10.36 6.94 12.96
C GLN A 127 8.93 7.49 13.01
N LEU A 128 8.03 7.00 12.16
CA LEU A 128 6.62 7.39 12.18
C LEU A 128 5.95 7.05 13.52
N SER A 129 6.24 5.87 14.07
CA SER A 129 5.67 5.43 15.35
C SER A 129 6.14 6.28 16.51
N ALA A 130 7.41 6.71 16.51
CA ALA A 130 7.96 7.62 17.52
C ALA A 130 7.26 8.99 17.45
N SER A 131 7.09 9.55 16.27
CA SER A 131 6.36 10.80 16.06
C SER A 131 4.90 10.71 16.52
N PHE A 132 4.22 9.60 16.21
CA PHE A 132 2.87 9.31 16.66
C PHE A 132 2.77 9.29 18.20
N GLN A 133 3.70 8.62 18.88
CA GLN A 133 3.72 8.56 20.34
C GLN A 133 3.93 9.93 20.97
N LEU A 134 4.83 10.74 20.43
CA LEU A 134 5.06 12.11 20.92
C LEU A 134 3.78 12.96 20.82
N THR A 135 3.09 12.91 19.69
CA THR A 135 1.84 13.66 19.48
C THR A 135 0.74 13.22 20.45
N LYS A 136 0.59 11.91 20.68
CA LYS A 136 -0.43 11.38 21.60
C LYS A 136 -0.11 11.66 23.06
N ASN A 137 1.15 11.68 23.46
CA ASN A 137 1.59 12.06 24.81
C ASN A 137 1.29 13.53 25.10
N GLN A 138 1.50 14.43 24.13
CA GLN A 138 1.14 15.85 24.26
C GLN A 138 -0.37 16.06 24.44
N GLN A 139 -1.20 15.18 23.89
CA GLN A 139 -2.66 15.20 24.03
C GLN A 139 -3.16 14.54 25.33
N ASN A 140 -2.29 14.18 26.30
CA ASN A 140 -2.63 13.48 27.53
C ASN A 140 -3.40 12.14 27.36
N ILE A 141 -3.29 11.50 26.22
CA ILE A 141 -3.89 10.20 25.97
C ILE A 141 -2.95 9.13 26.57
N LYS A 142 -3.12 8.82 27.85
CA LYS A 142 -2.29 7.92 28.67
C LYS A 142 -2.16 6.47 28.19
N LYS A 143 -2.61 6.11 27.01
CA LYS A 143 -2.79 4.70 26.60
C LYS A 143 -1.62 4.09 25.81
N PHE A 144 -0.59 4.84 25.47
CA PHE A 144 0.49 4.35 24.60
C PHE A 144 1.88 4.61 25.20
N VAL A 145 2.37 3.70 26.04
CA VAL A 145 3.65 3.84 26.77
C VAL A 145 4.69 2.80 26.30
N PHE A 146 4.47 2.09 25.22
CA PHE A 146 5.52 1.14 24.81
C PHE A 146 6.24 1.60 23.56
N PRO A 147 7.56 1.39 23.47
CA PRO A 147 8.21 1.36 22.17
C PRO A 147 7.61 0.20 21.34
N PHE A 148 7.20 0.48 20.12
CA PHE A 148 6.81 -0.59 19.22
C PHE A 148 8.02 -1.45 18.87
N ASN A 149 7.83 -2.77 18.94
CA ASN A 149 8.81 -3.76 18.56
C ASN A 149 8.39 -4.38 17.22
N PHE A 150 9.31 -4.53 16.30
CA PHE A 150 9.04 -4.99 14.94
C PHE A 150 9.68 -6.36 14.69
N TRP A 151 8.89 -7.24 14.11
CA TRP A 151 9.33 -8.55 13.59
C TRP A 151 9.14 -8.55 12.09
N SER A 152 10.21 -8.68 11.33
CA SER A 152 10.20 -8.60 9.88
C SER A 152 10.36 -9.97 9.25
N LYS A 153 9.60 -10.25 8.18
CA LYS A 153 9.68 -11.48 7.41
C LYS A 153 9.70 -11.19 5.92
N ASP A 154 10.73 -11.68 5.24
CA ASP A 154 10.78 -11.69 3.78
C ASP A 154 9.76 -12.69 3.23
N THR A 155 8.81 -12.18 2.47
CA THR A 155 7.70 -12.93 1.87
C THR A 155 7.74 -12.85 0.34
N ARG A 156 8.93 -12.77 -0.23
CA ARG A 156 9.17 -12.61 -1.67
C ARG A 156 8.46 -13.68 -2.51
N ILE A 157 8.53 -14.94 -2.06
CA ILE A 157 7.85 -16.04 -2.76
C ILE A 157 6.32 -15.81 -2.80
N PHE A 158 5.74 -15.36 -1.70
CA PHE A 158 4.31 -15.04 -1.64
C PHE A 158 3.94 -13.89 -2.57
N SER A 159 4.73 -12.83 -2.60
CA SER A 159 4.53 -11.70 -3.52
C SER A 159 4.55 -12.14 -4.98
N HIS A 160 5.54 -12.91 -5.39
CA HIS A 160 5.62 -13.45 -6.75
C HIS A 160 4.42 -14.33 -7.13
N LEU A 161 3.94 -15.15 -6.20
CA LEU A 161 2.75 -15.97 -6.44
C LEU A 161 1.49 -15.12 -6.60
N LEU A 162 1.36 -14.05 -5.83
CA LEU A 162 0.25 -13.10 -6.00
C LEU A 162 0.30 -12.38 -7.34
N GLN A 163 1.48 -11.95 -7.77
CA GLN A 163 1.68 -11.30 -9.07
C GLN A 163 1.26 -12.21 -10.23
N LYS A 164 1.51 -13.51 -10.12
CA LYS A 164 1.07 -14.53 -11.11
C LYS A 164 -0.41 -14.92 -10.97
N LEU A 165 -1.21 -14.19 -10.17
CA LEU A 165 -2.63 -14.45 -9.93
C LEU A 165 -2.94 -15.85 -9.36
N ALA A 166 -1.97 -16.54 -8.81
CA ALA A 166 -2.11 -17.89 -8.28
C ALA A 166 -2.89 -17.98 -6.94
N ARG A 167 -3.78 -17.04 -6.66
CA ARG A 167 -4.44 -16.78 -5.36
C ARG A 167 -5.18 -17.96 -4.74
N LYS A 168 -5.65 -18.88 -5.57
CA LYS A 168 -6.44 -20.05 -5.12
C LYS A 168 -5.64 -21.34 -5.15
N SER A 169 -4.34 -21.28 -5.44
CA SER A 169 -3.54 -22.49 -5.51
C SER A 169 -3.21 -23.03 -4.12
N LEU A 170 -3.08 -24.34 -4.01
CA LEU A 170 -2.60 -25.01 -2.78
C LEU A 170 -1.23 -24.46 -2.37
N LEU A 171 -0.37 -24.16 -3.34
CA LEU A 171 0.95 -23.60 -3.12
C LEU A 171 0.89 -22.25 -2.40
N VAL A 172 0.00 -21.33 -2.82
CA VAL A 172 -0.17 -20.04 -2.14
C VAL A 172 -0.58 -20.23 -0.70
N ASN A 173 -1.53 -21.11 -0.43
CA ASN A 173 -1.97 -21.39 0.94
C ASN A 173 -0.84 -21.99 1.80
N THR A 174 0.02 -22.81 1.23
CA THR A 174 1.16 -23.42 1.94
C THR A 174 2.21 -22.36 2.27
N VAL A 175 2.58 -21.52 1.30
CA VAL A 175 3.56 -20.44 1.50
C VAL A 175 3.04 -19.43 2.53
N ILE A 176 1.79 -18.97 2.41
CA ILE A 176 1.18 -18.08 3.41
C ILE A 176 1.26 -18.68 4.82
N LYS A 177 0.87 -19.95 4.99
CA LYS A 177 0.92 -20.61 6.31
C LYS A 177 2.33 -20.66 6.88
N GLN A 178 3.32 -20.94 6.04
CA GLN A 178 4.72 -21.00 6.43
C GLN A 178 5.22 -19.62 6.87
N ASP A 179 4.98 -18.57 6.08
CA ASP A 179 5.42 -17.21 6.40
C ASP A 179 4.71 -16.66 7.64
N LEU A 180 3.39 -16.87 7.75
CA LEU A 180 2.62 -16.39 8.90
C LEU A 180 2.92 -17.16 10.20
N ARG A 181 3.47 -18.39 10.13
CA ARG A 181 3.91 -19.12 11.31
C ARG A 181 4.98 -18.39 12.09
N TYR A 182 5.90 -17.73 11.40
CA TYR A 182 6.93 -16.90 12.02
C TYR A 182 6.33 -15.83 12.95
N PHE A 183 5.35 -15.07 12.47
CA PHE A 183 4.69 -14.02 13.26
C PHE A 183 3.89 -14.57 14.43
N LYS A 184 3.34 -15.75 14.26
CA LYS A 184 2.68 -16.47 15.34
C LYS A 184 3.67 -16.82 16.47
N ASP A 185 4.80 -17.39 16.09
CA ASP A 185 5.79 -17.86 17.06
C ASP A 185 6.45 -16.65 17.77
N ALA A 186 6.56 -15.50 17.09
CA ALA A 186 6.97 -14.22 17.66
C ALA A 186 5.87 -13.55 18.53
N ALA A 187 4.67 -14.09 18.55
CA ALA A 187 3.52 -13.55 19.28
C ALA A 187 3.22 -12.08 18.96
N VAL A 188 3.32 -11.70 17.67
CA VAL A 188 2.92 -10.36 17.24
C VAL A 188 1.41 -10.17 17.42
N ASP A 189 0.97 -8.95 17.68
CA ASP A 189 -0.45 -8.63 17.88
C ASP A 189 -1.10 -7.95 16.66
N SER A 190 -0.29 -7.40 15.76
CA SER A 190 -0.77 -6.79 14.51
C SER A 190 0.22 -7.07 13.38
N LEU A 191 -0.31 -7.21 12.16
CA LEU A 191 0.50 -7.38 10.95
C LEU A 191 0.37 -6.16 10.04
N ILE A 192 1.49 -5.74 9.49
CA ILE A 192 1.62 -4.62 8.56
C ILE A 192 2.13 -5.15 7.22
N PRO A 193 1.31 -5.09 6.15
CA PRO A 193 1.76 -5.40 4.80
C PRO A 193 2.55 -4.24 4.23
N LEU A 194 3.66 -4.54 3.59
CA LEU A 194 4.48 -3.54 2.91
C LEU A 194 4.17 -3.43 1.41
N ASN A 195 3.07 -4.08 0.98
CA ASN A 195 2.65 -4.09 -0.41
C ASN A 195 1.13 -4.21 -0.48
N TYR A 196 0.45 -3.37 -1.26
CA TYR A 196 -1.01 -3.42 -1.38
C TYR A 196 -1.52 -4.73 -2.00
N SER A 197 -0.74 -5.40 -2.83
CA SER A 197 -1.12 -6.68 -3.43
C SER A 197 -1.49 -7.76 -2.41
N TYR A 198 -0.96 -7.68 -1.18
CA TYR A 198 -1.29 -8.63 -0.10
C TYR A 198 -2.77 -8.58 0.32
N PHE A 199 -3.44 -7.44 0.14
CA PHE A 199 -4.90 -7.36 0.36
C PHE A 199 -5.71 -8.31 -0.53
N LEU A 200 -5.11 -8.74 -1.65
CA LEU A 200 -5.77 -9.72 -2.52
C LEU A 200 -5.90 -11.09 -1.86
N ALA A 201 -5.04 -11.41 -0.89
CA ALA A 201 -5.05 -12.64 -0.12
C ALA A 201 -5.65 -12.46 1.30
N GLU A 202 -6.20 -11.29 1.62
CA GLU A 202 -6.72 -10.92 2.92
C GLU A 202 -7.58 -12.01 3.57
N ARG A 203 -8.54 -12.57 2.83
CA ARG A 203 -9.41 -13.64 3.35
C ARG A 203 -8.63 -14.86 3.82
N THR A 204 -7.58 -15.26 3.08
CA THR A 204 -6.75 -16.41 3.43
C THR A 204 -5.88 -16.11 4.64
N ILE A 205 -5.29 -14.92 4.67
CA ILE A 205 -4.44 -14.45 5.76
C ILE A 205 -5.28 -14.33 7.04
N SER A 206 -6.41 -13.64 7.01
CA SER A 206 -7.33 -13.48 8.14
C SER A 206 -7.83 -14.82 8.68
N LYS A 207 -8.21 -15.74 7.80
CA LYS A 207 -8.64 -17.09 8.20
C LYS A 207 -7.55 -17.84 8.96
N PHE A 208 -6.29 -17.68 8.56
CA PHE A 208 -5.16 -18.29 9.26
C PHE A 208 -4.86 -17.61 10.61
N LEU A 209 -5.00 -16.27 10.68
CA LEU A 209 -4.69 -15.47 11.86
C LEU A 209 -5.80 -15.42 12.90
N ASN A 210 -7.08 -15.51 12.49
CA ASN A 210 -8.22 -15.46 13.42
C ASN A 210 -8.17 -16.51 14.51
N PHE A 211 -7.52 -17.66 14.29
CA PHE A 211 -7.27 -18.65 15.33
C PHE A 211 -6.29 -18.20 16.42
N ARG A 212 -5.67 -16.98 16.29
CA ARG A 212 -4.52 -16.61 17.09
C ARG A 212 -4.57 -15.20 17.69
N LYS A 213 -5.69 -14.51 17.58
CA LYS A 213 -5.87 -13.14 18.09
C LYS A 213 -4.92 -12.10 17.47
N ILE A 214 -4.26 -12.42 16.36
CA ILE A 214 -3.46 -11.44 15.61
C ILE A 214 -4.42 -10.60 14.80
N ARG A 215 -4.36 -9.29 14.97
CA ARG A 215 -5.25 -8.35 14.28
C ARG A 215 -4.78 -8.09 12.87
N PHE A 216 -5.75 -8.08 11.99
CA PHE A 216 -5.54 -7.92 10.58
C PHE A 216 -6.79 -7.28 9.95
N HIS A 217 -6.73 -5.99 9.72
CA HIS A 217 -7.87 -5.19 9.26
C HIS A 217 -7.45 -4.31 8.08
N TRP A 218 -7.04 -4.92 6.96
CA TRP A 218 -6.37 -4.15 5.94
C TRP A 218 -7.30 -3.36 5.03
N LEU A 219 -8.16 -4.05 4.31
CA LEU A 219 -8.89 -3.40 3.22
C LEU A 219 -9.88 -2.37 3.75
N ASP A 220 -10.68 -2.75 4.74
CA ASP A 220 -11.67 -1.85 5.34
C ASP A 220 -10.99 -0.69 6.10
N ALA A 221 -9.85 -0.96 6.73
CA ALA A 221 -9.07 0.06 7.42
C ALA A 221 -8.46 1.05 6.43
N LEU A 222 -7.88 0.55 5.34
CA LEU A 222 -7.32 1.37 4.27
C LEU A 222 -8.40 2.21 3.57
N GLU A 223 -9.60 1.65 3.36
CA GLU A 223 -10.75 2.37 2.82
C GLU A 223 -11.20 3.50 3.74
N ARG A 224 -11.22 3.28 5.08
CA ARG A 224 -11.54 4.35 6.04
C ARG A 224 -10.51 5.47 6.01
N SER A 225 -9.22 5.12 5.96
CA SER A 225 -8.14 6.11 5.83
C SER A 225 -8.27 6.92 4.53
N PHE A 226 -8.57 6.26 3.43
CA PHE A 226 -8.81 6.94 2.15
C PHE A 226 -10.01 7.90 2.24
N LYS A 227 -11.13 7.44 2.80
CA LYS A 227 -12.32 8.27 2.98
C LYS A 227 -12.01 9.51 3.82
N SER A 228 -11.33 9.35 4.95
CA SER A 228 -10.95 10.45 5.83
C SER A 228 -10.06 11.49 5.12
N LEU A 229 -9.13 11.04 4.30
CA LEU A 229 -8.21 11.91 3.55
C LEU A 229 -8.88 12.64 2.38
N THR A 230 -9.98 12.11 1.86
CA THR A 230 -10.71 12.69 0.72
C THR A 230 -12.03 13.35 1.13
N GLU A 231 -12.39 13.33 2.40
CA GLU A 231 -13.61 13.96 2.92
C GLU A 231 -13.61 15.46 2.69
N GLY A 232 -14.72 15.99 2.17
CA GLY A 232 -14.86 17.41 1.83
C GLY A 232 -14.15 17.85 0.54
N LYS A 233 -13.52 16.93 -0.18
CA LYS A 233 -12.96 17.22 -1.51
C LYS A 233 -14.05 17.13 -2.59
N GLU A 234 -13.96 18.00 -3.60
CA GLU A 234 -14.89 17.97 -4.71
C GLU A 234 -14.85 16.63 -5.45
N ASN A 235 -16.05 16.11 -5.74
CA ASN A 235 -16.19 14.92 -6.57
C ASN A 235 -15.94 15.29 -8.04
N SER A 236 -15.15 14.46 -8.73
CA SER A 236 -14.98 14.50 -10.18
C SER A 236 -15.75 13.33 -10.81
N PRO A 237 -16.20 13.45 -12.06
CA PRO A 237 -16.77 12.29 -12.74
C PRO A 237 -15.80 11.11 -12.70
N TYR A 238 -16.33 9.92 -12.43
CA TYR A 238 -15.50 8.72 -12.43
C TYR A 238 -14.93 8.49 -13.83
N ALA A 239 -13.62 8.51 -13.94
CA ALA A 239 -12.87 8.21 -15.14
C ALA A 239 -11.58 7.47 -14.80
N VAL A 240 -11.10 6.62 -15.70
CA VAL A 240 -9.85 5.88 -15.49
C VAL A 240 -9.00 5.97 -16.75
N LYS A 241 -7.78 6.51 -16.60
CA LYS A 241 -6.73 6.51 -17.61
C LYS A 241 -5.57 5.68 -17.13
N ILE A 242 -5.06 4.78 -17.97
CA ILE A 242 -3.95 3.91 -17.63
C ILE A 242 -2.75 4.30 -18.48
N HIS A 243 -1.66 4.64 -17.80
CA HIS A 243 -0.34 4.85 -18.40
C HIS A 243 0.54 3.66 -18.02
N SER A 244 1.16 3.01 -18.99
CA SER A 244 1.96 1.83 -18.71
C SER A 244 3.24 1.79 -19.53
N THR A 245 4.29 1.30 -18.90
CA THR A 245 5.54 0.92 -19.60
C THR A 245 5.40 -0.42 -20.32
N ASP A 246 4.34 -1.19 -20.02
CA ASP A 246 4.02 -2.46 -20.66
C ASP A 246 3.20 -2.27 -21.96
N SER A 247 3.16 -3.31 -22.77
CA SER A 247 2.27 -3.30 -23.92
C SER A 247 0.80 -3.32 -23.46
N PRO A 248 -0.12 -2.61 -24.15
CA PRO A 248 -1.54 -2.63 -23.83
C PRO A 248 -2.14 -4.05 -23.81
N LEU A 249 -1.59 -4.98 -24.61
CA LEU A 249 -2.01 -6.39 -24.65
C LEU A 249 -1.69 -7.13 -23.35
N ALA A 250 -0.54 -6.85 -22.71
CA ALA A 250 -0.20 -7.46 -21.44
C ALA A 250 -1.15 -7.02 -20.31
N LEU A 251 -1.60 -5.77 -20.35
CA LEU A 251 -2.57 -5.21 -19.39
C LEU A 251 -3.99 -5.73 -19.61
N THR A 252 -4.43 -5.87 -20.86
CA THR A 252 -5.78 -6.34 -21.20
C THR A 252 -5.99 -7.82 -20.86
N SER A 253 -4.91 -8.59 -20.69
CA SER A 253 -5.00 -10.00 -20.27
C SER A 253 -5.65 -10.20 -18.90
N SER A 254 -5.70 -9.18 -18.05
CA SER A 254 -6.35 -9.26 -16.74
C SER A 254 -7.83 -8.85 -16.78
N LYS A 255 -8.70 -9.70 -17.36
CA LYS A 255 -10.16 -9.49 -17.45
C LYS A 255 -10.80 -9.05 -16.12
N LYS A 256 -10.25 -9.48 -14.99
CA LYS A 256 -10.80 -9.13 -13.68
C LYS A 256 -10.46 -7.69 -13.27
N MET A 257 -9.28 -7.20 -13.60
CA MET A 257 -8.88 -5.82 -13.37
C MET A 257 -9.74 -4.88 -14.22
N LEU A 258 -9.89 -5.19 -15.51
CA LEU A 258 -10.73 -4.39 -16.40
C LEU A 258 -12.18 -4.29 -15.91
N ARG A 259 -12.79 -5.39 -15.44
CA ARG A 259 -14.14 -5.36 -14.88
C ARG A 259 -14.29 -4.46 -13.67
N LEU A 260 -13.26 -4.36 -12.81
CA LEU A 260 -13.29 -3.47 -11.66
C LEU A 260 -13.11 -2.00 -12.07
N LEU A 261 -12.29 -1.77 -13.09
CA LEU A 261 -11.98 -0.42 -13.57
C LEU A 261 -13.12 0.18 -14.41
N GLN A 262 -13.82 -0.65 -15.17
CA GLN A 262 -14.76 -0.16 -16.20
C GLN A 262 -16.04 0.50 -15.67
N ARG A 263 -16.59 0.14 -14.51
CA ARG A 263 -17.89 0.70 -14.04
C ARG A 263 -18.85 1.16 -15.17
N GLY A 264 -18.83 0.50 -16.32
CA GLY A 264 -19.60 0.88 -17.49
C GLY A 264 -18.99 1.98 -18.38
N GLN A 265 -17.79 2.44 -18.14
CA GLN A 265 -17.06 3.43 -18.94
C GLN A 265 -15.92 2.80 -19.75
N GLN A 266 -15.51 3.48 -20.80
CA GLN A 266 -14.32 3.10 -21.59
C GLN A 266 -13.05 3.44 -20.80
N ILE A 267 -12.09 2.52 -20.79
CA ILE A 267 -10.77 2.74 -20.21
C ILE A 267 -9.83 3.21 -21.32
N GLU A 268 -9.22 4.34 -21.13
CA GLU A 268 -8.14 4.81 -22.00
C GLU A 268 -6.81 4.21 -21.55
N ILE A 269 -6.11 3.53 -22.45
CA ILE A 269 -4.78 2.95 -22.15
C ILE A 269 -3.76 3.63 -23.06
N GLN A 270 -2.79 4.29 -22.44
CA GLN A 270 -1.69 4.98 -23.11
C GLN A 270 -0.37 4.30 -22.76
N ARG A 271 0.52 4.16 -23.74
CA ARG A 271 1.90 3.69 -23.51
C ARG A 271 2.78 4.89 -23.15
N CYS A 272 3.52 4.77 -22.06
CA CYS A 272 4.53 5.73 -21.62
C CYS A 272 5.90 5.38 -22.17
#